data_aa6caa1cb5bd9d58adad47de2e053cb2
#
_entry.id   aa6caa1cb5bd9d58adad47de2e053cb2
#
_cell.length_a   1.000
_cell.length_b   1.000
_cell.length_c   1.000
_cell.angle_alpha   90.00
_cell.angle_beta   90.00
_cell.angle_gamma   90.00
#
_symmetry.space_group_name_H-M   'P 1'
#
loop_
_entity.id
_entity.type
_entity.pdbx_description
1 polymer ?
#
loop_
_entity_poly.entity_id
_entity_poly.type
_entity_poly.pdbx_seq_one_letter_code
_entity_poly.pdbx_strand_id
1 'polypeptide(L)'
;MKKFYDTSSLLLLEEFNEPIIISSITLFELEDIKSSPRKDEEVRATARNLLRLLDNNDIKHELIIFNMHMLKPLERTGIELNNDAKILATALYYQRTFTNDMIFITNDLAQKAIASLFFDKEQIDSVRVS
;
A
#
# COMPACT_ATOMS: atom_id res chain seq x y z
N MET A 1 -1.56 -8.06 14.77
CA MET A 1 -2.22 -6.96 14.03
C MET A 1 -1.76 -6.97 12.58
N LYS A 2 -2.68 -6.88 11.65
CA LYS A 2 -2.38 -6.90 10.21
C LYS A 2 -1.96 -5.50 9.75
N LYS A 3 -0.90 -5.42 8.93
CA LYS A 3 -0.39 -4.14 8.41
C LYS A 3 -0.51 -4.12 6.89
N PHE A 4 -1.32 -3.20 6.40
CA PHE A 4 -1.56 -2.99 4.98
C PHE A 4 -0.74 -1.78 4.52
N TYR A 5 0.20 -1.99 3.61
CA TYR A 5 1.13 -0.95 3.16
C TYR A 5 0.72 -0.37 1.81
N ASP A 6 0.79 0.96 1.69
CA ASP A 6 0.78 1.57 0.37
C ASP A 6 2.19 1.49 -0.23
N THR A 7 2.32 1.88 -1.50
CA THR A 7 3.59 1.73 -2.21
C THR A 7 4.70 2.59 -1.60
N SER A 8 4.38 3.84 -1.26
CA SER A 8 5.39 4.76 -0.72
C SER A 8 5.98 4.27 0.60
N SER A 9 5.14 3.75 1.48
CA SER A 9 5.59 3.23 2.77
C SER A 9 6.36 1.93 2.63
N LEU A 10 5.94 1.07 1.70
CA LEU A 10 6.63 -0.19 1.43
C LEU A 10 8.07 0.06 0.96
N LEU A 11 8.27 1.08 0.11
CA LEU A 11 9.60 1.45 -0.39
C LEU A 11 10.52 1.96 0.73
N LEU A 12 9.98 2.37 1.86
CA LEU A 12 10.77 2.87 3.00
C LEU A 12 11.12 1.80 4.02
N LEU A 13 10.52 0.60 3.92
CA LEU A 13 10.85 -0.49 4.84
C LEU A 13 12.27 -0.98 4.61
N GLU A 14 13.06 -1.02 5.67
CA GLU A 14 14.42 -1.55 5.65
C GLU A 14 14.46 -3.01 6.06
N GLU A 15 13.50 -3.44 6.91
CA GLU A 15 13.43 -4.80 7.41
C GLU A 15 12.00 -5.34 7.25
N PHE A 16 11.89 -6.64 6.98
CA PHE A 16 10.61 -7.32 6.79
C PHE A 16 10.42 -8.39 7.88
N ASN A 17 10.30 -7.93 9.12
CA ASN A 17 10.18 -8.80 10.28
C ASN A 17 8.77 -9.32 10.53
N GLU A 18 7.78 -8.70 9.88
CA GLU A 18 6.38 -9.05 10.01
C GLU A 18 5.77 -9.27 8.62
N PRO A 19 4.72 -10.11 8.53
CA PRO A 19 4.01 -10.24 7.26
C PRO A 19 3.44 -8.89 6.81
N ILE A 20 3.47 -8.66 5.51
CA ILE A 20 2.90 -7.45 4.90
C ILE A 20 1.66 -7.81 4.09
N ILE A 21 0.74 -6.85 3.97
CA ILE A 21 -0.41 -6.97 3.09
C ILE A 21 -0.31 -5.84 2.07
N ILE A 22 -0.46 -6.16 0.80
CA ILE A 22 -0.36 -5.19 -0.28
C ILE A 22 -1.47 -5.38 -1.30
N SER A 23 -1.81 -4.29 -1.98
CA SER A 23 -2.73 -4.32 -3.13
C SER A 23 -1.99 -4.74 -4.40
N SER A 24 -2.70 -5.38 -5.33
CA SER A 24 -2.17 -5.64 -6.67
C SER A 24 -1.74 -4.34 -7.38
N ILE A 25 -2.36 -3.22 -7.04
CA ILE A 25 -1.96 -1.90 -7.59
C ILE A 25 -0.51 -1.58 -7.20
N THR A 26 -0.11 -1.91 -5.98
CA THR A 26 1.27 -1.71 -5.53
C THR A 26 2.27 -2.49 -6.40
N LEU A 27 1.95 -3.73 -6.79
CA LEU A 27 2.82 -4.49 -7.70
C LEU A 27 3.00 -3.79 -9.03
N PHE A 28 1.92 -3.27 -9.61
CA PHE A 28 2.00 -2.53 -10.87
C PHE A 28 2.84 -1.26 -10.73
N GLU A 29 2.69 -0.55 -9.62
CA GLU A 29 3.51 0.64 -9.36
C GLU A 29 4.99 0.29 -9.19
N LEU A 30 5.31 -0.80 -8.49
CA LEU A 30 6.70 -1.25 -8.37
C LEU A 30 7.30 -1.62 -9.71
N GLU A 31 6.52 -2.27 -10.60
CA GLU A 31 6.96 -2.59 -11.96
C GLU A 31 7.26 -1.31 -12.76
N ASP A 32 6.41 -0.30 -12.64
CA ASP A 32 6.63 0.99 -13.31
C ASP A 32 7.85 1.70 -12.76
N ILE A 33 8.03 1.70 -11.43
CA ILE A 33 9.15 2.39 -10.77
C ILE A 33 10.50 1.77 -11.17
N LYS A 34 10.60 0.44 -11.23
CA LYS A 34 11.88 -0.24 -11.49
C LYS A 34 12.51 0.15 -12.82
N SER A 35 11.69 0.59 -13.78
CA SER A 35 12.15 0.94 -15.13
C SER A 35 11.91 2.41 -15.49
N SER A 36 11.47 3.23 -14.51
CA SER A 36 11.16 4.63 -14.78
C SER A 36 12.42 5.48 -14.87
N PRO A 37 12.68 6.15 -16.03
CA PRO A 37 13.83 7.05 -16.14
C PRO A 37 13.67 8.32 -15.29
N ARG A 38 12.48 8.60 -14.78
CA ARG A 38 12.20 9.77 -13.94
C ARG A 38 12.56 9.57 -12.48
N LYS A 39 12.78 8.31 -12.07
CA LYS A 39 13.11 7.98 -10.68
C LYS A 39 14.61 7.82 -10.53
N ASP A 40 15.12 8.14 -9.33
CA ASP A 40 16.52 7.92 -9.00
C ASP A 40 16.85 6.43 -9.05
N GLU A 41 18.10 6.11 -9.34
CA GLU A 41 18.56 4.72 -9.40
C GLU A 41 18.34 3.98 -8.07
N GLU A 42 18.51 4.66 -6.95
CA GLU A 42 18.28 4.08 -5.63
C GLU A 42 16.84 3.60 -5.48
N VAL A 43 15.87 4.41 -5.90
CA VAL A 43 14.45 4.07 -5.83
C VAL A 43 14.12 2.93 -6.79
N ARG A 44 14.66 2.97 -8.01
CA ARG A 44 14.49 1.88 -8.99
C ARG A 44 15.06 0.56 -8.45
N ALA A 45 16.23 0.62 -7.84
CA ALA A 45 16.88 -0.56 -7.26
C ALA A 45 16.05 -1.13 -6.10
N THR A 46 15.49 -0.27 -5.27
CA THR A 46 14.62 -0.70 -4.17
C THR A 46 13.39 -1.42 -4.70
N ALA A 47 12.75 -0.88 -5.75
CA ALA A 47 11.58 -1.51 -6.37
C ALA A 47 11.94 -2.87 -6.98
N ARG A 48 13.08 -2.98 -7.69
CA ARG A 48 13.56 -4.26 -8.23
C ARG A 48 13.78 -5.29 -7.13
N ASN A 49 14.40 -4.86 -6.04
CA ASN A 49 14.69 -5.76 -4.91
C ASN A 49 13.41 -6.26 -4.25
N LEU A 50 12.45 -5.37 -4.03
CA LEU A 50 11.15 -5.74 -3.46
C LEU A 50 10.42 -6.77 -4.34
N LEU A 51 10.37 -6.52 -5.65
CA LEU A 51 9.72 -7.44 -6.58
C LEU A 51 10.39 -8.81 -6.54
N ARG A 52 11.73 -8.86 -6.48
CA ARG A 52 12.47 -10.11 -6.38
C ARG A 52 12.15 -10.85 -5.08
N LEU A 53 12.12 -10.13 -3.95
CA LEU A 53 11.82 -10.73 -2.65
C LEU A 53 10.40 -11.28 -2.59
N LEU A 54 9.44 -10.56 -3.17
CA LEU A 54 8.05 -11.00 -3.24
C LEU A 54 7.89 -12.22 -4.14
N ASP A 55 8.53 -12.21 -5.31
CA ASP A 55 8.48 -13.30 -6.26
C ASP A 55 9.08 -14.59 -5.69
N ASN A 56 10.16 -14.47 -4.95
CA ASN A 56 10.86 -15.61 -4.33
C ASN A 56 10.22 -16.06 -3.01
N ASN A 57 9.17 -15.39 -2.54
CA ASN A 57 8.55 -15.61 -1.22
C ASN A 57 9.53 -15.45 -0.06
N ASP A 58 10.53 -14.57 -0.22
CA ASP A 58 11.48 -14.24 0.85
C ASP A 58 10.85 -13.30 1.90
N ILE A 59 9.72 -12.70 1.57
CA ILE A 59 8.93 -11.88 2.47
C ILE A 59 7.55 -12.52 2.60
N LYS A 60 7.12 -12.79 3.84
CA LYS A 60 5.74 -13.24 4.08
C LYS A 60 4.78 -12.11 3.70
N HIS A 61 3.85 -12.40 2.80
CA HIS A 61 2.93 -11.37 2.33
C HIS A 61 1.58 -11.95 1.91
N GLU A 62 0.57 -11.10 1.97
CA GLU A 62 -0.73 -11.34 1.36
C GLU A 62 -0.91 -10.33 0.23
N LEU A 63 -1.32 -10.80 -0.93
CA LEU A 63 -1.63 -9.96 -2.08
C LEU A 63 -3.14 -9.92 -2.24
N ILE A 64 -3.71 -8.72 -2.19
CA ILE A 64 -5.15 -8.52 -2.38
C ILE A 64 -5.37 -7.94 -3.76
N ILE A 65 -6.10 -8.67 -4.59
CA ILE A 65 -6.37 -8.24 -5.97
C ILE A 65 -7.43 -7.16 -5.96
N PHE A 66 -7.07 -5.98 -6.44
CA PHE A 66 -8.00 -4.87 -6.59
C PHE A 66 -9.03 -5.16 -7.67
N ASN A 67 -10.28 -4.76 -7.44
CA ASN A 67 -11.31 -4.69 -8.47
C ASN A 67 -12.14 -3.42 -8.30
N MET A 68 -12.85 -3.03 -9.37
CA MET A 68 -13.56 -1.75 -9.42
C MET A 68 -14.67 -1.61 -8.38
N HIS A 69 -15.26 -2.71 -7.93
CA HIS A 69 -16.30 -2.66 -6.89
C HIS A 69 -15.77 -2.11 -5.56
N MET A 70 -14.49 -2.28 -5.31
CA MET A 70 -13.86 -1.79 -4.09
C MET A 70 -13.87 -0.26 -4.00
N LEU A 71 -14.02 0.44 -5.13
CA LEU A 71 -14.07 1.91 -5.16
C LEU A 71 -15.39 2.50 -4.70
N LYS A 72 -16.45 1.71 -4.58
CA LYS A 72 -17.77 2.23 -4.23
C LYS A 72 -17.81 3.13 -2.99
N PRO A 73 -17.18 2.76 -1.87
CA PRO A 73 -17.19 3.65 -0.70
C PRO A 73 -16.52 5.00 -0.94
N LEU A 74 -15.63 5.09 -1.94
CA LEU A 74 -14.87 6.30 -2.23
C LEU A 74 -15.57 7.20 -3.26
N GLU A 75 -16.47 6.68 -4.08
CA GLU A 75 -17.11 7.40 -5.19
C GLU A 75 -17.85 8.65 -4.74
N ARG A 76 -18.45 8.65 -3.55
CA ARG A 76 -19.26 9.77 -3.05
C ARG A 76 -18.46 10.85 -2.35
N THR A 77 -17.16 10.66 -2.18
CA THR A 77 -16.33 11.59 -1.42
C THR A 77 -15.77 12.72 -2.27
N GLY A 78 -15.86 12.59 -3.61
CA GLY A 78 -15.31 13.57 -4.54
C GLY A 78 -13.80 13.47 -4.71
N ILE A 79 -13.14 12.49 -4.11
CA ILE A 79 -11.69 12.29 -4.31
C ILE A 79 -11.42 11.72 -5.70
N GLU A 80 -10.24 12.03 -6.24
CA GLU A 80 -9.79 11.45 -7.50
C GLU A 80 -9.56 9.95 -7.33
N LEU A 81 -10.10 9.13 -8.26
CA LEU A 81 -9.98 7.68 -8.22
C LEU A 81 -8.70 7.22 -8.92
N ASN A 82 -7.56 7.70 -8.42
CA ASN A 82 -6.21 7.35 -8.91
C ASN A 82 -5.70 6.07 -8.22
N ASN A 83 -4.41 5.76 -8.42
CA ASN A 83 -3.81 4.56 -7.83
C ASN A 83 -3.82 4.61 -6.30
N ASP A 84 -3.57 5.77 -5.71
CA ASP A 84 -3.63 5.92 -4.25
C ASP A 84 -5.02 5.58 -3.72
N ALA A 85 -6.06 6.05 -4.39
CA ALA A 85 -7.44 5.73 -4.05
C ALA A 85 -7.74 4.24 -4.20
N LYS A 86 -7.20 3.60 -5.23
CA LYS A 86 -7.36 2.17 -5.46
C LYS A 86 -6.70 1.33 -4.37
N ILE A 87 -5.52 1.75 -3.92
CA ILE A 87 -4.81 1.09 -2.81
C ILE A 87 -5.63 1.25 -1.52
N LEU A 88 -6.10 2.45 -1.25
CA LEU A 88 -6.94 2.72 -0.06
C LEU A 88 -8.23 1.88 -0.10
N ALA A 89 -8.87 1.81 -1.26
CA ALA A 89 -10.07 1.00 -1.45
C ALA A 89 -9.80 -0.49 -1.19
N THR A 90 -8.65 -0.98 -1.62
CA THR A 90 -8.23 -2.36 -1.36
C THR A 90 -8.08 -2.61 0.14
N ALA A 91 -7.46 -1.67 0.84
CA ALA A 91 -7.27 -1.76 2.29
C ALA A 91 -8.60 -1.74 3.04
N LEU A 92 -9.51 -0.86 2.63
CA LEU A 92 -10.83 -0.77 3.23
C LEU A 92 -11.64 -2.04 3.01
N TYR A 93 -11.55 -2.62 1.81
CA TYR A 93 -12.16 -3.90 1.50
C TYR A 93 -11.61 -5.00 2.40
N TYR A 94 -10.29 -5.04 2.57
CA TYR A 94 -9.65 -6.02 3.42
C TYR A 94 -10.14 -5.93 4.86
N GLN A 95 -10.19 -4.72 5.40
CA GLN A 95 -10.67 -4.47 6.75
C GLN A 95 -12.10 -4.97 6.94
N ARG A 96 -12.98 -4.62 6.01
CA ARG A 96 -14.41 -4.96 6.11
C ARG A 96 -14.71 -6.43 5.88
N THR A 97 -13.86 -7.10 5.09
CA THR A 97 -14.10 -8.48 4.69
C THR A 97 -13.42 -9.49 5.61
N PHE A 98 -12.20 -9.21 6.04
CA PHE A 98 -11.37 -10.19 6.74
C PHE A 98 -11.16 -9.88 8.22
N THR A 99 -10.79 -8.64 8.57
CA THR A 99 -10.53 -8.28 9.96
C THR A 99 -10.54 -6.79 10.18
N ASN A 100 -11.15 -6.39 11.30
CA ASN A 100 -11.10 -5.01 11.76
C ASN A 100 -9.76 -4.70 12.44
N ASP A 101 -8.98 -5.71 12.80
CA ASP A 101 -7.66 -5.58 13.43
C ASP A 101 -6.59 -5.38 12.35
N MET A 102 -6.63 -4.22 11.70
CA MET A 102 -5.74 -3.85 10.61
C MET A 102 -5.28 -2.41 10.76
N ILE A 103 -4.04 -2.14 10.41
CA ILE A 103 -3.50 -0.78 10.31
C ILE A 103 -3.14 -0.52 8.86
N PHE A 104 -3.57 0.64 8.35
CA PHE A 104 -3.16 1.13 7.04
C PHE A 104 -1.90 1.98 7.21
N ILE A 105 -0.82 1.60 6.51
CA ILE A 105 0.49 2.23 6.65
C ILE A 105 0.77 3.08 5.42
N THR A 106 0.92 4.37 5.61
CA THR A 106 1.27 5.32 4.55
C THR A 106 2.16 6.43 5.09
N ASN A 107 3.13 6.85 4.30
CA ASN A 107 4.00 7.99 4.61
C ASN A 107 3.62 9.23 3.79
N ASP A 108 2.64 9.11 2.91
CA ASP A 108 2.11 10.22 2.11
C ASP A 108 1.08 10.98 2.94
N LEU A 109 1.32 12.27 3.20
CA LEU A 109 0.43 13.10 4.02
C LEU A 109 -0.96 13.25 3.41
N ALA A 110 -1.04 13.37 2.07
CA ALA A 110 -2.32 13.47 1.39
C ALA A 110 -3.11 12.16 1.53
N GLN A 111 -2.44 11.02 1.35
CA GLN A 111 -3.07 9.72 1.50
C GLN A 111 -3.52 9.49 2.95
N LYS A 112 -2.72 9.92 3.91
CA LYS A 112 -3.08 9.83 5.33
C LYS A 112 -4.35 10.63 5.64
N ALA A 113 -4.45 11.85 5.10
CA ALA A 113 -5.63 12.70 5.27
C ALA A 113 -6.88 12.05 4.66
N ILE A 114 -6.77 11.50 3.46
CA ILE A 114 -7.88 10.82 2.80
C ILE A 114 -8.28 9.55 3.58
N ALA A 115 -7.29 8.78 4.03
CA ALA A 115 -7.54 7.56 4.80
C ALA A 115 -8.33 7.84 6.09
N SER A 116 -8.14 9.02 6.69
CA SER A 116 -8.83 9.41 7.91
C SER A 116 -10.35 9.57 7.72
N LEU A 117 -10.82 9.64 6.47
CA LEU A 117 -12.26 9.64 6.16
C LEU A 117 -12.89 8.26 6.33
N PHE A 118 -12.09 7.20 6.33
CA PHE A 118 -12.57 5.82 6.29
C PHE A 118 -12.09 4.96 7.47
N PHE A 119 -10.93 5.30 8.03
CA PHE A 119 -10.33 4.56 9.14
C PHE A 119 -10.26 5.43 10.38
N ASP A 120 -10.33 4.80 11.54
CA ASP A 120 -10.07 5.47 12.81
C ASP A 120 -8.60 5.87 12.88
N LYS A 121 -8.30 6.89 13.66
CA LYS A 121 -6.94 7.41 13.81
C LYS A 121 -5.94 6.33 14.24
N GLU A 122 -6.36 5.41 15.08
CA GLU A 122 -5.54 4.30 15.58
C GLU A 122 -5.23 3.26 14.50
N GLN A 123 -5.96 3.29 13.38
CA GLN A 123 -5.80 2.36 12.27
C GLN A 123 -4.94 2.93 11.14
N ILE A 124 -4.33 4.09 11.33
CA ILE A 124 -3.46 4.74 10.34
C ILE A 124 -2.11 5.01 10.98
N ASP A 125 -1.04 4.60 10.31
CA ASP A 125 0.32 4.81 10.80
C ASP A 125 1.28 5.03 9.62
N SER A 126 2.55 5.25 9.94
CA SER A 126 3.60 5.49 8.96
C SER A 126 4.82 4.64 9.32
N VAL A 127 5.66 4.35 8.31
CA VAL A 127 6.96 3.75 8.55
C VAL A 127 7.87 4.82 9.14
N ARG A 128 8.56 4.48 10.21
CA ARG A 128 9.55 5.38 10.82
C ARG A 128 10.82 5.35 9.99
N VAL A 129 11.27 6.53 9.57
CA VAL A 129 12.50 6.69 8.80
C VAL A 129 13.55 7.27 9.74
N SER A 130 14.66 6.54 9.89
CA SER A 130 15.79 6.98 10.73
C SER A 130 16.73 7.89 9.97
#